data_da7efcec75f950f5cc974d17cb9b38a2
#
_entry.id   da7efcec75f950f5cc974d17cb9b38a2
#
_cell.length_a   1.000
_cell.length_b   1.000
_cell.length_c   1.000
_cell.angle_alpha   90.00
_cell.angle_beta   90.00
_cell.angle_gamma   90.00
#
_symmetry.space_group_name_H-M   'P 1'
#
loop_
_entity.id
_entity.type
_entity.pdbx_description
1 polymer ?
#
loop_
_entity_poly.entity_id
_entity_poly.type
_entity_poly.pdbx_seq_one_letter_code
_entity_poly.pdbx_strand_id
1 'polypeptide(L)'
;MKISYHLFLTIEIVMILFIYDKTLDGLLTALFDAYNRKTFPDVLLSKGDTLPLFYDDIFTVITDEEKAGRVWRGLQKKISASALSAITWCWLSELPEVGMLLFRYIRKAIDSPVSIETNFGDPDVLALSKIWKRVDWERLRMLQFVRFQKAVDGTFFAAFEPQHNALPLTVGHFKDRFADQRWLIYDMKRRYGFYYDLHTVEEVTFDDDGQAAHLITGMLD
;
A
#
# COMPACT_ATOMS: atom_id res chain seq x y z
N MET A 1 -42.28 10.19 -48.48
CA MET A 1 -42.05 10.48 -47.04
C MET A 1 -41.08 9.45 -46.53
N LYS A 2 -39.76 9.79 -46.48
CA LYS A 2 -38.72 8.87 -45.99
C LYS A 2 -38.57 9.11 -44.51
N ILE A 3 -38.94 8.12 -43.69
CA ILE A 3 -38.70 8.12 -42.26
C ILE A 3 -37.24 7.66 -42.06
N SER A 4 -36.38 8.60 -41.67
CA SER A 4 -34.99 8.31 -41.26
C SER A 4 -34.99 7.77 -39.87
N TYR A 5 -34.74 6.49 -39.72
CA TYR A 5 -34.49 5.88 -38.40
C TYR A 5 -33.08 6.32 -37.96
N HIS A 6 -33.02 7.23 -37.02
CA HIS A 6 -31.80 7.49 -36.25
C HIS A 6 -31.50 6.25 -35.39
N LEU A 7 -30.46 5.56 -35.80
CA LEU A 7 -29.87 4.47 -34.99
C LEU A 7 -29.24 5.13 -33.76
N PHE A 8 -29.95 5.11 -32.62
CA PHE A 8 -29.35 5.41 -31.33
C PHE A 8 -28.39 4.26 -31.04
N LEU A 9 -27.08 4.49 -31.22
CA LEU A 9 -26.04 3.68 -30.65
C LEU A 9 -26.14 3.83 -29.12
N THR A 10 -26.83 2.92 -28.49
CA THR A 10 -26.77 2.76 -27.05
C THR A 10 -25.36 2.27 -26.75
N ILE A 11 -24.51 3.15 -26.25
CA ILE A 11 -23.24 2.73 -25.66
C ILE A 11 -23.62 2.01 -24.38
N GLU A 12 -23.64 0.68 -24.42
CA GLU A 12 -23.72 -0.13 -23.21
C GLU A 12 -22.42 0.11 -22.46
N ILE A 13 -22.51 0.87 -21.36
CA ILE A 13 -21.39 1.04 -20.44
C ILE A 13 -21.31 -0.26 -19.65
N VAL A 14 -20.42 -1.15 -20.06
CA VAL A 14 -20.13 -2.41 -19.34
C VAL A 14 -19.28 -2.07 -18.14
N MET A 15 -19.80 -2.32 -16.92
CA MET A 15 -19.07 -2.12 -15.66
C MET A 15 -18.48 -3.43 -15.15
N ILE A 16 -17.18 -3.53 -15.14
CA ILE A 16 -16.43 -4.73 -14.73
C ILE A 16 -15.83 -4.53 -13.35
N LEU A 17 -16.09 -5.46 -12.46
CA LEU A 17 -15.56 -5.45 -11.10
C LEU A 17 -14.50 -6.53 -10.92
N PHE A 18 -13.38 -6.18 -10.29
CA PHE A 18 -12.45 -7.18 -9.74
C PHE A 18 -12.49 -7.11 -8.21
N ILE A 19 -12.54 -8.29 -7.58
CA ILE A 19 -12.45 -8.43 -6.11
C ILE A 19 -11.12 -9.09 -5.78
N TYR A 20 -10.36 -8.51 -4.87
CA TYR A 20 -9.09 -9.04 -4.41
C TYR A 20 -8.99 -9.03 -2.88
N ASP A 21 -7.94 -9.63 -2.33
CA ASP A 21 -7.74 -9.81 -0.88
C ASP A 21 -7.15 -8.59 -0.14
N LYS A 22 -7.03 -7.45 -0.84
CA LYS A 22 -6.42 -6.22 -0.33
C LYS A 22 -4.94 -6.38 0.08
N THR A 23 -4.21 -7.29 -0.57
CA THR A 23 -2.75 -7.39 -0.48
C THR A 23 -2.11 -6.74 -1.69
N LEU A 24 -0.83 -6.35 -1.59
CA LEU A 24 -0.09 -5.84 -2.75
C LEU A 24 0.09 -6.93 -3.81
N ASP A 25 0.35 -8.16 -3.39
CA ASP A 25 0.45 -9.30 -4.29
C ASP A 25 -0.88 -9.62 -4.97
N GLY A 26 -2.01 -9.45 -4.26
CA GLY A 26 -3.35 -9.54 -4.84
C GLY A 26 -3.60 -8.47 -5.90
N LEU A 27 -3.16 -7.22 -5.66
CA LEU A 27 -3.22 -6.14 -6.64
C LEU A 27 -2.41 -6.45 -7.90
N LEU A 28 -1.17 -6.93 -7.72
CA LEU A 28 -0.29 -7.30 -8.84
C LEU A 28 -0.83 -8.53 -9.59
N THR A 29 -1.42 -9.48 -8.88
CA THR A 29 -2.12 -10.63 -9.48
C THR A 29 -3.33 -10.17 -10.29
N ALA A 30 -4.13 -9.22 -9.76
CA ALA A 30 -5.27 -8.65 -10.48
C ALA A 30 -4.82 -8.01 -11.80
N LEU A 31 -3.69 -7.31 -11.79
CA LEU A 31 -3.12 -6.71 -12.99
C LEU A 31 -2.70 -7.79 -14.00
N PHE A 32 -1.99 -8.84 -13.55
CA PHE A 32 -1.60 -9.96 -14.39
C PHE A 32 -2.83 -10.61 -15.05
N ASP A 33 -3.85 -10.89 -14.26
CA ASP A 33 -5.08 -11.53 -14.73
C ASP A 33 -5.85 -10.63 -15.71
N ALA A 34 -5.85 -9.31 -15.49
CA ALA A 34 -6.46 -8.35 -16.40
C ALA A 34 -5.81 -8.39 -17.80
N TYR A 35 -4.48 -8.44 -17.87
CA TYR A 35 -3.77 -8.61 -19.14
C TYR A 35 -4.03 -9.96 -19.80
N ASN A 36 -3.99 -11.04 -19.03
CA ASN A 36 -4.22 -12.39 -19.54
C ASN A 36 -5.64 -12.57 -20.10
N ARG A 37 -6.62 -11.98 -19.43
CA ARG A 37 -8.04 -11.98 -19.85
C ARG A 37 -8.36 -10.93 -20.91
N LYS A 38 -7.48 -9.97 -21.13
CA LYS A 38 -7.71 -8.77 -21.96
C LYS A 38 -8.93 -7.96 -21.49
N THR A 39 -9.19 -8.00 -20.19
CA THR A 39 -10.35 -7.36 -19.55
C THR A 39 -9.85 -6.62 -18.32
N PHE A 40 -10.09 -5.32 -18.28
CA PHE A 40 -9.62 -4.45 -17.19
C PHE A 40 -10.80 -4.01 -16.34
N PRO A 41 -10.65 -3.97 -15.00
CA PRO A 41 -11.72 -3.55 -14.13
C PRO A 41 -11.96 -2.03 -14.21
N ASP A 42 -13.22 -1.64 -14.11
CA ASP A 42 -13.62 -0.26 -13.86
C ASP A 42 -13.53 0.06 -12.36
N VAL A 43 -13.78 -0.96 -11.53
CA VAL A 43 -13.69 -0.86 -10.07
C VAL A 43 -12.95 -2.07 -9.51
N LEU A 44 -12.02 -1.80 -8.59
CA LEU A 44 -11.30 -2.79 -7.83
C LEU A 44 -11.77 -2.74 -6.38
N LEU A 45 -12.40 -3.80 -5.92
CA LEU A 45 -12.97 -3.95 -4.58
C LEU A 45 -12.13 -4.90 -3.73
N SER A 46 -12.09 -4.63 -2.44
CA SER A 46 -11.53 -5.57 -1.48
C SER A 46 -12.55 -6.63 -1.12
N LYS A 47 -12.09 -7.82 -0.75
CA LYS A 47 -12.97 -8.88 -0.25
C LYS A 47 -13.74 -8.37 0.98
N GLY A 48 -15.07 -8.38 0.90
CA GLY A 48 -15.96 -7.88 1.95
C GLY A 48 -16.49 -6.45 1.71
N ASP A 49 -16.00 -5.73 0.69
CA ASP A 49 -16.57 -4.45 0.32
C ASP A 49 -18.00 -4.62 -0.24
N THR A 50 -18.81 -3.57 -0.08
CA THR A 50 -20.18 -3.56 -0.63
C THR A 50 -20.12 -3.45 -2.16
N LEU A 51 -20.83 -4.36 -2.83
CA LEU A 51 -20.94 -4.33 -4.29
C LEU A 51 -21.79 -3.14 -4.74
N PRO A 52 -21.46 -2.51 -5.89
CA PRO A 52 -22.36 -1.58 -6.56
C PRO A 52 -23.69 -2.24 -6.92
N LEU A 53 -24.76 -1.45 -7.00
CA LEU A 53 -26.10 -1.97 -7.35
C LEU A 53 -26.17 -2.52 -8.78
N PHE A 54 -25.34 -1.99 -9.68
CA PHE A 54 -25.31 -2.40 -11.09
C PHE A 54 -23.86 -2.69 -11.49
N TYR A 55 -23.65 -3.81 -12.12
CA TYR A 55 -22.41 -4.23 -12.77
C TYR A 55 -22.73 -5.35 -13.76
N ASP A 56 -21.90 -5.53 -14.77
CA ASP A 56 -22.13 -6.50 -15.84
C ASP A 56 -21.34 -7.79 -15.62
N ASP A 57 -20.11 -7.66 -15.07
CA ASP A 57 -19.25 -8.82 -14.80
C ASP A 57 -18.45 -8.61 -13.51
N ILE A 58 -18.15 -9.72 -12.86
CA ILE A 58 -17.38 -9.74 -11.61
C ILE A 58 -16.34 -10.85 -11.67
N PHE A 59 -15.09 -10.51 -11.37
CA PHE A 59 -14.00 -11.46 -11.30
C PHE A 59 -13.33 -11.44 -9.94
N THR A 60 -13.28 -12.61 -9.28
CA THR A 60 -12.55 -12.76 -8.02
C THR A 60 -11.12 -13.18 -8.30
N VAL A 61 -10.19 -12.32 -7.92
CA VAL A 61 -8.74 -12.55 -8.02
C VAL A 61 -8.32 -13.51 -6.91
N ILE A 62 -7.64 -14.57 -7.28
CA ILE A 62 -6.97 -15.48 -6.34
C ILE A 62 -5.50 -15.09 -6.35
N THR A 63 -5.01 -14.57 -5.24
CA THR A 63 -3.62 -14.11 -5.10
C THR A 63 -2.64 -15.23 -5.41
N ASP A 64 -1.67 -14.93 -6.25
CA ASP A 64 -0.65 -15.85 -6.76
C ASP A 64 0.69 -15.12 -6.79
N GLU A 65 1.60 -15.54 -5.92
CA GLU A 65 2.92 -14.92 -5.74
C GLU A 65 3.78 -14.99 -7.00
N GLU A 66 3.64 -16.03 -7.82
CA GLU A 66 4.39 -16.16 -9.07
C GLU A 66 3.92 -15.09 -10.08
N LYS A 67 2.61 -14.93 -10.25
CA LYS A 67 2.03 -13.89 -11.11
C LYS A 67 2.42 -12.49 -10.62
N ALA A 68 2.24 -12.22 -9.32
CA ALA A 68 2.64 -10.96 -8.70
C ALA A 68 4.13 -10.67 -8.91
N GLY A 69 4.99 -11.66 -8.66
CA GLY A 69 6.42 -11.55 -8.87
C GLY A 69 6.81 -11.31 -10.34
N ARG A 70 6.07 -11.86 -11.30
CA ARG A 70 6.30 -11.59 -12.74
C ARG A 70 6.00 -10.13 -13.09
N VAL A 71 4.89 -9.59 -12.59
CA VAL A 71 4.53 -8.17 -12.77
C VAL A 71 5.58 -7.27 -12.13
N TRP A 72 5.97 -7.56 -10.89
CA TRP A 72 6.97 -6.77 -10.17
C TRP A 72 8.32 -6.75 -10.89
N ARG A 73 8.82 -7.90 -11.31
CA ARG A 73 10.06 -7.99 -12.11
C ARG A 73 9.96 -7.26 -13.46
N GLY A 74 8.76 -7.24 -14.06
CA GLY A 74 8.50 -6.45 -15.26
C GLY A 74 8.61 -4.94 -14.99
N LEU A 75 8.05 -4.47 -13.89
CA LEU A 75 8.12 -3.08 -13.44
C LEU A 75 9.56 -2.66 -13.14
N GLN A 76 10.32 -3.49 -12.43
CA GLN A 76 11.74 -3.20 -12.11
C GLN A 76 12.61 -2.93 -13.35
N LYS A 77 12.24 -3.51 -14.51
CA LYS A 77 12.94 -3.29 -15.77
C LYS A 77 12.46 -2.03 -16.51
N LYS A 78 11.31 -1.49 -16.14
CA LYS A 78 10.62 -0.48 -16.93
C LYS A 78 10.55 0.89 -16.26
N ILE A 79 10.51 0.92 -14.94
CA ILE A 79 10.43 2.14 -14.15
C ILE A 79 11.63 2.29 -13.22
N SER A 80 11.88 3.51 -12.77
CA SER A 80 13.00 3.80 -11.86
C SER A 80 12.80 3.19 -10.46
N ALA A 81 13.90 3.03 -9.71
CA ALA A 81 13.84 2.59 -8.32
C ALA A 81 13.01 3.55 -7.45
N SER A 82 13.04 4.86 -7.74
CA SER A 82 12.22 5.85 -7.04
C SER A 82 10.73 5.66 -7.32
N ALA A 83 10.35 5.33 -8.55
CA ALA A 83 8.96 5.04 -8.90
C ALA A 83 8.45 3.73 -8.27
N LEU A 84 9.30 2.70 -8.20
CA LEU A 84 9.01 1.46 -7.45
C LEU A 84 8.78 1.74 -5.96
N SER A 85 9.68 2.54 -5.35
CA SER A 85 9.52 2.97 -3.96
C SER A 85 8.22 3.76 -3.77
N ALA A 86 7.86 4.65 -4.72
CA ALA A 86 6.62 5.42 -4.65
C ALA A 86 5.39 4.52 -4.67
N ILE A 87 5.37 3.44 -5.47
CA ILE A 87 4.29 2.44 -5.47
C ILE A 87 4.14 1.81 -4.08
N THR A 88 5.25 1.32 -3.49
CA THR A 88 5.25 0.70 -2.16
C THR A 88 4.80 1.69 -1.08
N TRP A 89 5.29 2.92 -1.10
CA TRP A 89 4.92 3.93 -0.12
C TRP A 89 3.46 4.37 -0.26
N CYS A 90 2.96 4.50 -1.49
CA CYS A 90 1.54 4.79 -1.70
C CYS A 90 0.66 3.64 -1.21
N TRP A 91 1.10 2.39 -1.40
CA TRP A 91 0.42 1.23 -0.81
C TRP A 91 0.31 1.34 0.71
N LEU A 92 1.40 1.69 1.38
CA LEU A 92 1.45 1.93 2.82
C LEU A 92 0.61 3.12 3.31
N SER A 93 0.05 3.93 2.40
CA SER A 93 -0.92 4.96 2.78
C SER A 93 -2.21 4.39 3.34
N GLU A 94 -2.58 3.19 2.93
CA GLU A 94 -3.84 2.49 3.29
C GLU A 94 -5.11 3.30 2.94
N LEU A 95 -4.99 4.26 2.02
CA LEU A 95 -6.14 5.03 1.56
C LEU A 95 -7.10 4.12 0.74
N PRO A 96 -8.42 4.30 0.88
CA PRO A 96 -9.38 3.46 0.16
C PRO A 96 -9.18 3.44 -1.36
N GLU A 97 -8.84 4.60 -1.93
CA GLU A 97 -8.65 4.78 -3.37
C GLU A 97 -7.32 4.26 -3.92
N VAL A 98 -6.37 3.91 -3.03
CA VAL A 98 -4.98 3.63 -3.45
C VAL A 98 -4.87 2.39 -4.33
N GLY A 99 -5.67 1.36 -4.09
CA GLY A 99 -5.64 0.12 -4.87
C GLY A 99 -5.92 0.38 -6.35
N MET A 100 -7.03 1.04 -6.66
CA MET A 100 -7.39 1.36 -8.04
C MET A 100 -6.47 2.40 -8.67
N LEU A 101 -5.96 3.36 -7.89
CA LEU A 101 -4.97 4.33 -8.35
C LEU A 101 -3.68 3.64 -8.79
N LEU A 102 -3.15 2.74 -7.97
CA LEU A 102 -1.94 1.97 -8.28
C LEU A 102 -2.16 1.03 -9.48
N PHE A 103 -3.32 0.38 -9.55
CA PHE A 103 -3.68 -0.46 -10.69
C PHE A 103 -3.59 0.34 -12.02
N ARG A 104 -4.22 1.52 -12.08
CA ARG A 104 -4.19 2.38 -13.26
C ARG A 104 -2.79 2.91 -13.56
N TYR A 105 -2.06 3.36 -12.54
CA TYR A 105 -0.69 3.85 -12.70
C TYR A 105 0.24 2.78 -13.25
N ILE A 106 0.22 1.58 -12.66
CA ILE A 106 1.07 0.46 -13.06
C ILE A 106 0.72 0.03 -14.49
N ARG A 107 -0.57 -0.07 -14.83
CA ARG A 107 -1.02 -0.35 -16.19
C ARG A 107 -0.46 0.67 -17.17
N LYS A 108 -0.62 1.96 -16.91
CA LYS A 108 -0.07 3.04 -17.76
C LYS A 108 1.44 2.93 -17.89
N ALA A 109 2.16 2.65 -16.81
CA ALA A 109 3.60 2.47 -16.84
C ALA A 109 4.01 1.28 -17.72
N ILE A 110 3.25 0.17 -17.70
CA ILE A 110 3.49 -1.00 -18.53
C ILE A 110 3.19 -0.69 -20.01
N ASP A 111 2.07 -0.06 -20.31
CA ASP A 111 1.60 0.17 -21.67
C ASP A 111 2.37 1.30 -22.40
N SER A 112 2.87 2.27 -21.65
CA SER A 112 3.57 3.42 -22.25
C SER A 112 4.93 3.04 -22.83
N PRO A 113 5.28 3.48 -24.04
CA PRO A 113 6.62 3.30 -24.60
C PRO A 113 7.68 4.19 -23.96
N VAL A 114 7.26 5.25 -23.26
CA VAL A 114 8.12 6.23 -22.57
C VAL A 114 7.81 6.28 -21.08
N SER A 115 8.75 6.73 -20.25
CA SER A 115 8.51 6.91 -18.82
C SER A 115 7.39 7.92 -18.57
N ILE A 116 6.46 7.57 -17.67
CA ILE A 116 5.36 8.44 -17.24
C ILE A 116 5.64 9.11 -15.89
N GLU A 117 6.74 8.78 -15.22
CA GLU A 117 7.01 9.10 -13.81
C GLU A 117 6.97 10.59 -13.48
N THR A 118 7.35 11.43 -14.41
CA THR A 118 7.37 12.89 -14.26
C THR A 118 6.24 13.59 -15.01
N ASN A 119 5.32 12.84 -15.60
CA ASN A 119 4.18 13.42 -16.32
C ASN A 119 3.07 13.84 -15.33
N PHE A 120 3.30 14.91 -14.59
CA PHE A 120 2.31 15.45 -13.64
C PHE A 120 1.06 16.05 -14.30
N GLY A 121 0.98 16.10 -15.61
CA GLY A 121 -0.25 16.36 -16.36
C GLY A 121 -1.23 15.19 -16.33
N ASP A 122 -0.73 13.96 -16.08
CA ASP A 122 -1.58 12.79 -15.87
C ASP A 122 -2.16 12.79 -14.43
N PRO A 123 -3.49 12.66 -14.29
CA PRO A 123 -4.14 12.72 -12.96
C PRO A 123 -3.69 11.61 -12.01
N ASP A 124 -3.39 10.40 -12.51
CA ASP A 124 -2.95 9.29 -11.65
C ASP A 124 -1.50 9.50 -11.17
N VAL A 125 -0.62 10.01 -12.03
CA VAL A 125 0.77 10.37 -11.64
C VAL A 125 0.75 11.48 -10.60
N LEU A 126 -0.07 12.51 -10.79
CA LEU A 126 -0.21 13.60 -9.84
C LEU A 126 -0.80 13.14 -8.50
N ALA A 127 -1.83 12.28 -8.53
CA ALA A 127 -2.44 11.72 -7.32
C ALA A 127 -1.44 10.87 -6.54
N LEU A 128 -0.72 9.98 -7.22
CA LEU A 128 0.33 9.14 -6.61
C LEU A 128 1.42 9.99 -5.96
N SER A 129 1.90 11.03 -6.64
CA SER A 129 2.89 11.97 -6.10
C SER A 129 2.41 12.67 -4.82
N LYS A 130 1.13 13.05 -4.75
CA LYS A 130 0.53 13.68 -3.56
C LYS A 130 0.45 12.70 -2.39
N ILE A 131 0.05 11.46 -2.63
CA ILE A 131 -0.03 10.41 -1.60
C ILE A 131 1.37 10.08 -1.09
N TRP A 132 2.32 9.85 -2.00
CA TRP A 132 3.73 9.62 -1.63
C TRP A 132 4.26 10.70 -0.69
N LYS A 133 4.04 11.98 -1.02
CA LYS A 133 4.45 13.10 -0.16
C LYS A 133 3.83 13.06 1.23
N ARG A 134 2.55 12.68 1.36
CA ARG A 134 1.89 12.55 2.68
C ARG A 134 2.55 11.48 3.53
N VAL A 135 2.82 10.30 2.93
CA VAL A 135 3.50 9.20 3.63
C VAL A 135 4.92 9.59 4.02
N ASP A 136 5.67 10.26 3.14
CA ASP A 136 7.01 10.75 3.44
C ASP A 136 7.03 11.80 4.56
N TRP A 137 6.08 12.73 4.55
CA TRP A 137 5.91 13.70 5.64
C TRP A 137 5.68 13.01 6.98
N GLU A 138 4.86 11.97 7.02
CA GLU A 138 4.60 11.23 8.24
C GLU A 138 5.84 10.46 8.69
N ARG A 139 6.53 9.78 7.79
CA ARG A 139 7.83 9.16 8.06
C ARG A 139 8.82 10.15 8.65
N LEU A 140 8.99 11.33 8.04
CA LEU A 140 9.89 12.37 8.54
C LEU A 140 9.50 12.85 9.94
N ARG A 141 8.20 13.06 10.20
CA ARG A 141 7.72 13.41 11.55
C ARG A 141 8.06 12.33 12.57
N MET A 142 7.90 11.06 12.23
CA MET A 142 8.29 9.96 13.11
C MET A 142 9.79 10.00 13.42
N LEU A 143 10.64 10.19 12.41
CA LEU A 143 12.10 10.27 12.60
C LEU A 143 12.53 11.46 13.47
N GLN A 144 11.80 12.57 13.41
CA GLN A 144 12.14 13.81 14.13
C GLN A 144 11.56 13.88 15.52
N PHE A 145 10.39 13.31 15.75
CA PHE A 145 9.60 13.55 16.98
C PHE A 145 9.35 12.31 17.83
N VAL A 146 9.70 11.11 17.36
CA VAL A 146 9.63 9.91 18.20
C VAL A 146 10.59 10.07 19.37
N ARG A 147 10.08 9.87 20.61
CA ARG A 147 10.84 9.91 21.84
C ARG A 147 10.84 8.54 22.48
N PHE A 148 12.02 8.02 22.67
CA PHE A 148 12.21 6.76 23.38
C PHE A 148 12.19 6.97 24.88
N GLN A 149 11.48 6.09 25.58
CA GLN A 149 11.51 5.94 27.02
C GLN A 149 12.30 4.70 27.36
N LYS A 150 13.13 4.74 28.39
CA LYS A 150 13.91 3.59 28.82
C LYS A 150 13.06 2.74 29.77
N ALA A 151 12.82 1.50 29.39
CA ALA A 151 12.14 0.52 30.20
C ALA A 151 13.04 -0.04 31.31
N VAL A 152 12.45 -0.73 32.28
CA VAL A 152 13.16 -1.31 33.45
C VAL A 152 14.21 -2.34 33.03
N ASP A 153 13.97 -3.08 31.94
CA ASP A 153 14.90 -4.06 31.36
C ASP A 153 16.03 -3.43 30.54
N GLY A 154 16.02 -2.09 30.40
CA GLY A 154 17.00 -1.34 29.67
C GLY A 154 16.65 -1.17 28.17
N THR A 155 15.54 -1.70 27.67
CA THR A 155 15.05 -1.51 26.31
C THR A 155 14.47 -0.10 26.13
N PHE A 156 14.72 0.53 24.99
CA PHE A 156 14.15 1.82 24.66
C PHE A 156 12.84 1.63 23.89
N PHE A 157 11.75 2.14 24.43
CA PHE A 157 10.41 2.00 23.87
C PHE A 157 9.86 3.31 23.33
N ALA A 158 9.22 3.27 22.16
CA ALA A 158 8.44 4.37 21.62
C ALA A 158 7.14 3.86 20.99
N ALA A 159 6.02 4.50 21.32
CA ALA A 159 4.71 4.21 20.74
C ALA A 159 4.13 5.46 20.09
N PHE A 160 3.37 5.26 19.02
CA PHE A 160 2.67 6.33 18.31
C PHE A 160 1.51 5.77 17.48
N GLU A 161 0.66 6.67 16.98
CA GLU A 161 -0.50 6.33 16.15
C GLU A 161 -0.40 7.07 14.81
N PRO A 162 0.36 6.57 13.84
CA PRO A 162 0.52 7.23 12.56
C PRO A 162 -0.76 7.09 11.72
N GLN A 163 -1.08 8.11 10.93
CA GLN A 163 -2.21 8.08 10.00
C GLN A 163 -2.00 7.00 8.93
N HIS A 164 -0.80 6.97 8.35
CA HIS A 164 -0.37 6.01 7.33
C HIS A 164 0.53 4.93 7.95
N ASN A 165 0.65 3.79 7.32
CA ASN A 165 1.56 2.73 7.75
C ASN A 165 3.02 3.06 7.42
N ALA A 166 3.54 4.14 8.00
CA ALA A 166 4.88 4.64 7.71
C ALA A 166 5.98 3.99 8.59
N LEU A 167 5.61 3.19 9.60
CA LEU A 167 6.56 2.56 10.52
C LEU A 167 7.64 1.73 9.82
N PRO A 168 7.32 0.86 8.83
CA PRO A 168 8.35 0.07 8.13
C PRO A 168 9.41 0.91 7.44
N LEU A 169 9.03 2.13 7.01
CA LEU A 169 9.93 3.06 6.31
C LEU A 169 10.94 3.74 7.25
N THR A 170 10.80 3.58 8.57
CA THR A 170 11.66 4.21 9.59
C THR A 170 12.68 3.23 10.19
N VAL A 171 12.43 1.94 10.07
CA VAL A 171 13.19 0.87 10.72
C VAL A 171 14.68 0.95 10.41
N GLY A 172 15.06 1.10 9.14
CA GLY A 172 16.47 1.21 8.74
C GLY A 172 17.18 2.38 9.42
N HIS A 173 16.52 3.54 9.47
CA HIS A 173 17.07 4.71 10.14
C HIS A 173 17.30 4.48 11.64
N PHE A 174 16.31 3.89 12.34
CA PHE A 174 16.46 3.64 13.78
C PHE A 174 17.51 2.57 14.07
N LYS A 175 17.61 1.54 13.25
CA LYS A 175 18.67 0.55 13.34
C LYS A 175 20.06 1.18 13.22
N ASP A 176 20.25 2.05 12.25
CA ASP A 176 21.55 2.71 12.03
C ASP A 176 21.86 3.75 13.12
N ARG A 177 20.83 4.51 13.55
CA ARG A 177 21.00 5.60 14.52
C ARG A 177 21.22 5.13 15.95
N PHE A 178 20.58 4.01 16.33
CA PHE A 178 20.59 3.43 17.67
C PHE A 178 21.09 1.98 17.64
N ALA A 179 22.19 1.75 16.91
CA ALA A 179 22.77 0.43 16.69
C ALA A 179 23.32 -0.22 17.99
N ASP A 180 23.62 0.59 18.99
CA ASP A 180 24.20 0.18 20.30
C ASP A 180 23.14 -0.03 21.40
N GLN A 181 21.85 0.09 21.07
CA GLN A 181 20.76 0.05 22.03
C GLN A 181 19.65 -0.89 21.55
N ARG A 182 19.08 -1.68 22.47
CA ARG A 182 17.85 -2.42 22.20
C ARG A 182 16.68 -1.47 22.20
N TRP A 183 15.83 -1.55 21.19
CA TRP A 183 14.66 -0.70 21.10
C TRP A 183 13.45 -1.43 20.54
N LEU A 184 12.28 -0.92 20.89
CA LEU A 184 10.97 -1.32 20.39
C LEU A 184 10.22 -0.08 19.95
N ILE A 185 9.79 -0.07 18.71
CA ILE A 185 8.92 0.97 18.15
C ILE A 185 7.60 0.33 17.77
N TYR A 186 6.49 0.90 18.25
CA TYR A 186 5.18 0.28 18.15
C TYR A 186 4.12 1.22 17.57
N ASP A 187 3.35 0.72 16.58
CA ASP A 187 2.18 1.37 16.01
C ASP A 187 0.93 0.93 16.78
N MET A 188 0.42 1.82 17.62
CA MET A 188 -0.76 1.56 18.46
C MET A 188 -2.04 1.37 17.64
N LYS A 189 -2.12 2.04 16.48
CA LYS A 189 -3.28 1.96 15.58
C LYS A 189 -3.38 0.60 14.89
N ARG A 190 -2.23 0.05 14.48
CA ARG A 190 -2.15 -1.22 13.74
C ARG A 190 -1.76 -2.40 14.61
N ARG A 191 -1.41 -2.13 15.87
CA ARG A 191 -1.05 -3.14 16.88
C ARG A 191 0.12 -4.03 16.47
N TYR A 192 1.15 -3.43 15.87
CA TYR A 192 2.39 -4.10 15.55
C TYR A 192 3.57 -3.15 15.73
N GLY A 193 4.76 -3.70 15.79
CA GLY A 193 5.98 -2.91 15.94
C GLY A 193 7.21 -3.63 15.45
N PHE A 194 8.35 -3.01 15.67
CA PHE A 194 9.65 -3.60 15.37
C PHE A 194 10.53 -3.56 16.60
N TYR A 195 11.06 -4.72 16.96
CA TYR A 195 12.02 -4.89 18.04
C TYR A 195 13.42 -5.12 17.48
N TYR A 196 14.40 -4.42 18.02
CA TYR A 196 15.81 -4.57 17.71
C TYR A 196 16.58 -5.08 18.91
N ASP A 197 17.25 -6.20 18.76
CA ASP A 197 18.00 -6.92 19.81
C ASP A 197 19.50 -6.62 19.85
N LEU A 198 20.00 -5.65 19.06
CA LEU A 198 21.38 -5.28 18.73
C LEU A 198 21.95 -5.98 17.47
N HIS A 199 21.26 -6.95 16.92
CA HIS A 199 21.72 -7.71 15.75
C HIS A 199 20.67 -7.70 14.63
N THR A 200 19.46 -8.12 14.96
CA THR A 200 18.34 -8.25 14.03
C THR A 200 17.18 -7.34 14.43
N VAL A 201 16.38 -6.99 13.42
CA VAL A 201 15.08 -6.35 13.65
C VAL A 201 14.00 -7.36 13.33
N GLU A 202 13.11 -7.57 14.30
CA GLU A 202 11.98 -8.48 14.16
C GLU A 202 10.67 -7.71 14.26
N GLU A 203 9.70 -8.07 13.42
CA GLU A 203 8.35 -7.58 13.55
C GLU A 203 7.68 -8.28 14.73
N VAL A 204 7.01 -7.50 15.57
CA VAL A 204 6.33 -8.00 16.76
C VAL A 204 4.88 -7.54 16.78
N THR A 205 4.01 -8.45 17.15
CA THR A 205 2.59 -8.17 17.44
C THR A 205 2.33 -8.57 18.88
N PHE A 206 1.49 -7.80 19.58
CA PHE A 206 1.07 -8.18 20.91
C PHE A 206 -0.37 -8.68 20.85
N ASP A 207 -0.62 -9.87 21.37
CA ASP A 207 -1.96 -10.43 21.48
C ASP A 207 -2.81 -9.65 22.48
N ASP A 208 -4.13 -9.67 22.32
CA ASP A 208 -5.09 -8.90 23.13
C ASP A 208 -5.13 -9.28 24.63
N ASP A 209 -4.37 -10.27 25.08
CA ASP A 209 -4.37 -10.80 26.46
C ASP A 209 -3.68 -9.91 27.51
N GLY A 210 -3.52 -8.62 27.23
CA GLY A 210 -3.10 -7.63 28.24
C GLY A 210 -1.59 -7.59 28.54
N GLN A 211 -0.77 -8.49 28.01
CA GLN A 211 0.68 -8.46 28.24
C GLN A 211 1.34 -7.22 27.59
N ALA A 212 0.83 -6.76 26.46
CA ALA A 212 1.30 -5.52 25.84
C ALA A 212 0.96 -4.28 26.67
N ALA A 213 -0.25 -4.23 27.21
CA ALA A 213 -0.66 -3.13 28.10
C ALA A 213 0.17 -3.11 29.37
N HIS A 214 0.51 -4.27 29.95
CA HIS A 214 1.39 -4.37 31.11
C HIS A 214 2.84 -4.02 30.80
N LEU A 215 3.38 -4.39 29.62
CA LEU A 215 4.70 -3.92 29.18
C LEU A 215 4.71 -2.40 28.99
N ILE A 216 3.67 -1.84 28.39
CA ILE A 216 3.55 -0.39 28.18
C ILE A 216 3.28 0.32 29.52
N THR A 217 2.39 -0.17 30.37
CA THR A 217 2.04 0.45 31.66
C THR A 217 3.14 0.27 32.70
N GLY A 218 3.78 -0.91 32.75
CA GLY A 218 4.93 -1.15 33.63
C GLY A 218 6.23 -0.51 33.15
N MET A 219 6.26 0.07 31.96
CA MET A 219 7.36 0.88 31.43
C MET A 219 7.21 2.37 31.77
N LEU A 220 6.00 2.82 32.16
CA LEU A 220 5.67 4.21 32.42
C LEU A 220 5.70 4.56 33.95
N ASP A 221 5.78 3.56 34.84
CA ASP A 221 5.98 3.71 36.26
C ASP A 221 7.49 3.62 36.61
#